data_53718cb174141740aa058b1dddb2f9ed
#
_entry.id   53718cb174141740aa058b1dddb2f9ed
#
_cell.length_a   1.000
_cell.length_b   1.000
_cell.length_c   1.000
_cell.angle_alpha   90.00
_cell.angle_beta   90.00
_cell.angle_gamma   90.00
#
_symmetry.space_group_name_H-M   'P 1'
#
loop_
_entity.id
_entity.type
_entity.pdbx_description
1 polymer ?
#
loop_
_entity_poly.entity_id
_entity_poly.type
_entity_poly.pdbx_seq_one_letter_code
_entity_poly.pdbx_strand_id
1 'polypeptide(L)'
;MARVPEVLVVDQDPQARFELKRTIKQAQFAVAGEAAFGTEAVSLASEVKPEVIICGMSAPPERSLQTIEALLDSLPETPLIAYGWQADHETMRQAMLAGARDFLVMPIDADRLGGSILSVLESEERKRLRLAGQTKAMGPRGLVVAVFGAKGGVGKTTVATNLGVALSSELGQSVVLVDADAGFGDVAGMLDLKSDRTIVDLLRDADEIEGDSLDSYVARHSSGLSVVTGPRDSLAWRTVAPERLRKGIALLAKRFDTVIVDTAGTLSDLSMATLEESNLVLWITSSDFASINDSLHALETLRQLSYPEGRIRLMLNDVYFDDGVRPTKIEQALRRPFFWLVPYDRQLRLGGQEGQPLVMSNPTSPGARSLLDLAHALMGNGRKQSANRSFFRRLMGRYRAERGASAVAAEGRR
;
A
#
# COMPACT_ATOMS: atom_id res chain seq x y z
N MET A 1 -26.82 6.82 18.76
CA MET A 1 -26.66 5.85 17.66
C MET A 1 -25.61 6.42 16.74
N ALA A 2 -24.55 5.68 16.40
CA ALA A 2 -23.58 6.14 15.40
C ALA A 2 -24.31 6.28 14.06
N ARG A 3 -24.07 7.38 13.35
CA ARG A 3 -24.62 7.61 12.01
C ARG A 3 -24.04 6.56 11.06
N VAL A 4 -24.90 5.88 10.31
CA VAL A 4 -24.47 4.90 9.30
C VAL A 4 -23.92 5.68 8.11
N PRO A 5 -22.66 5.40 7.66
CA PRO A 5 -22.10 6.12 6.53
C PRO A 5 -22.91 5.97 5.24
N GLU A 6 -23.01 7.06 4.50
CA GLU A 6 -23.79 7.16 3.26
C GLU A 6 -22.87 7.02 2.04
N VAL A 7 -23.20 6.08 1.15
CA VAL A 7 -22.39 5.69 -0.01
C VAL A 7 -23.10 6.07 -1.31
N LEU A 8 -22.40 6.79 -2.20
CA LEU A 8 -22.87 7.04 -3.58
C LEU A 8 -22.27 5.98 -4.52
N VAL A 9 -23.11 5.37 -5.33
CA VAL A 9 -22.73 4.37 -6.34
C VAL A 9 -22.70 5.00 -7.73
N VAL A 10 -21.57 4.90 -8.42
CA VAL A 10 -21.38 5.47 -9.76
C VAL A 10 -20.90 4.38 -10.72
N ASP A 11 -21.72 4.03 -11.69
CA ASP A 11 -21.37 3.09 -12.77
C ASP A 11 -22.25 3.34 -13.99
N GLN A 12 -21.72 3.08 -15.18
CA GLN A 12 -22.50 3.16 -16.42
C GLN A 12 -23.53 2.03 -16.51
N ASP A 13 -23.22 0.83 -15.98
CA ASP A 13 -24.07 -0.35 -16.02
C ASP A 13 -25.09 -0.34 -14.88
N PRO A 14 -26.42 -0.28 -15.18
CA PRO A 14 -27.46 -0.36 -14.16
C PRO A 14 -27.45 -1.66 -13.35
N GLN A 15 -27.02 -2.79 -13.98
CA GLN A 15 -26.95 -4.07 -13.30
C GLN A 15 -25.85 -4.07 -12.25
N ALA A 16 -24.66 -3.53 -12.59
CA ALA A 16 -23.57 -3.37 -11.64
C ALA A 16 -23.96 -2.47 -10.46
N ARG A 17 -24.67 -1.36 -10.71
CA ARG A 17 -25.20 -0.51 -9.64
C ARG A 17 -26.17 -1.26 -8.73
N PHE A 18 -27.06 -2.08 -9.29
CA PHE A 18 -28.01 -2.87 -8.52
C PHE A 18 -27.31 -3.89 -7.61
N GLU A 19 -26.34 -4.64 -8.14
CA GLU A 19 -25.58 -5.63 -7.38
C GLU A 19 -24.79 -4.97 -6.25
N LEU A 20 -24.12 -3.86 -6.54
CA LEU A 20 -23.33 -3.15 -5.56
C LEU A 20 -24.20 -2.56 -4.42
N LYS A 21 -25.36 -1.99 -4.75
CA LYS A 21 -26.32 -1.51 -3.73
C LYS A 21 -26.76 -2.62 -2.79
N ARG A 22 -26.96 -3.83 -3.31
CA ARG A 22 -27.29 -4.99 -2.49
C ARG A 22 -26.15 -5.34 -1.53
N THR A 23 -24.92 -5.37 -2.02
CA THR A 23 -23.72 -5.65 -1.21
C THR A 23 -23.49 -4.55 -0.15
N ILE A 24 -23.69 -3.28 -0.48
CA ILE A 24 -23.60 -2.16 0.47
C ILE A 24 -24.59 -2.32 1.63
N LYS A 25 -25.85 -2.68 1.32
CA LYS A 25 -26.87 -2.93 2.34
C LYS A 25 -26.55 -4.16 3.21
N GLN A 26 -26.01 -5.22 2.63
CA GLN A 26 -25.53 -6.40 3.37
C GLN A 26 -24.38 -6.04 4.31
N ALA A 27 -23.49 -5.14 3.88
CA ALA A 27 -22.40 -4.60 4.70
C ALA A 27 -22.88 -3.54 5.72
N GLN A 28 -24.18 -3.34 5.88
CA GLN A 28 -24.83 -2.42 6.84
C GLN A 28 -24.51 -0.92 6.61
N PHE A 29 -24.25 -0.51 5.36
CA PHE A 29 -24.12 0.89 4.97
C PHE A 29 -25.39 1.41 4.29
N ALA A 30 -25.56 2.75 4.33
CA ALA A 30 -26.67 3.43 3.63
C ALA A 30 -26.25 3.79 2.20
N VAL A 31 -27.20 3.73 1.25
CA VAL A 31 -27.00 4.19 -0.12
C VAL A 31 -27.59 5.59 -0.25
N ALA A 32 -26.74 6.60 -0.47
CA ALA A 32 -27.14 8.00 -0.68
C ALA A 32 -27.78 8.22 -2.07
N GLY A 33 -27.35 7.43 -3.07
CA GLY A 33 -27.85 7.54 -4.43
C GLY A 33 -27.04 6.66 -5.41
N GLU A 34 -27.48 6.70 -6.67
CA GLU A 34 -26.77 6.07 -7.78
C GLU A 34 -26.82 6.96 -9.02
N ALA A 35 -25.74 6.94 -9.82
CA ALA A 35 -25.63 7.71 -11.05
C ALA A 35 -24.82 6.97 -12.13
N ALA A 36 -25.02 7.36 -13.40
CA ALA A 36 -24.14 7.02 -14.49
C ALA A 36 -22.88 7.92 -14.49
N PHE A 37 -21.88 7.59 -15.31
CA PHE A 37 -20.66 8.40 -15.43
C PHE A 37 -20.92 9.82 -15.97
N GLY A 38 -20.05 10.75 -15.58
CA GLY A 38 -20.00 12.11 -16.09
C GLY A 38 -20.78 13.10 -15.22
N THR A 39 -21.45 14.06 -15.83
CA THR A 39 -22.10 15.19 -15.15
C THR A 39 -23.19 14.78 -14.19
N GLU A 40 -23.92 13.69 -14.47
CA GLU A 40 -24.96 13.16 -13.58
C GLU A 40 -24.35 12.77 -12.23
N ALA A 41 -23.23 12.02 -12.23
CA ALA A 41 -22.54 11.62 -11.02
C ALA A 41 -22.04 12.83 -10.21
N VAL A 42 -21.46 13.84 -10.87
CA VAL A 42 -20.94 15.05 -10.21
C VAL A 42 -22.08 15.87 -9.61
N SER A 43 -23.18 16.05 -10.34
CA SER A 43 -24.34 16.80 -9.84
C SER A 43 -24.98 16.13 -8.63
N LEU A 44 -25.22 14.82 -8.72
CA LEU A 44 -25.81 14.06 -7.60
C LEU A 44 -24.86 14.04 -6.40
N ALA A 45 -23.56 13.82 -6.60
CA ALA A 45 -22.57 13.83 -5.52
C ALA A 45 -22.55 15.17 -4.77
N SER A 46 -22.65 16.29 -5.50
CA SER A 46 -22.72 17.64 -4.91
C SER A 46 -23.99 17.89 -4.12
N GLU A 47 -25.11 17.28 -4.54
CA GLU A 47 -26.41 17.37 -3.87
C GLU A 47 -26.46 16.52 -2.59
N VAL A 48 -26.12 15.21 -2.69
CA VAL A 48 -26.28 14.27 -1.56
C VAL A 48 -25.10 14.31 -0.59
N LYS A 49 -23.93 14.82 -1.01
CA LYS A 49 -22.70 14.93 -0.21
C LYS A 49 -22.35 13.62 0.53
N PRO A 50 -22.10 12.54 -0.22
CA PRO A 50 -21.89 11.23 0.38
C PRO A 50 -20.59 11.21 1.19
N GLU A 51 -20.50 10.30 2.16
CA GLU A 51 -19.28 10.09 2.95
C GLU A 51 -18.25 9.26 2.19
N VAL A 52 -18.69 8.40 1.24
CA VAL A 52 -17.84 7.61 0.34
C VAL A 52 -18.49 7.53 -1.04
N ILE A 53 -17.66 7.58 -2.08
CA ILE A 53 -18.07 7.30 -3.46
C ILE A 53 -17.49 5.97 -3.89
N ILE A 54 -18.31 5.09 -4.49
CA ILE A 54 -17.84 3.86 -5.12
C ILE A 54 -18.07 3.99 -6.62
N CYS A 55 -16.97 3.98 -7.41
CA CYS A 55 -16.99 4.24 -8.84
C CYS A 55 -16.51 3.03 -9.63
N GLY A 56 -17.31 2.56 -10.58
CA GLY A 56 -16.94 1.49 -11.50
C GLY A 56 -15.89 1.91 -12.51
N MET A 57 -15.09 0.94 -12.96
CA MET A 57 -14.15 1.08 -14.06
C MET A 57 -14.68 0.31 -15.26
N SER A 58 -15.01 1.02 -16.33
CA SER A 58 -15.45 0.42 -17.59
C SER A 58 -14.29 0.23 -18.57
N ALA A 59 -14.48 -0.61 -19.57
CA ALA A 59 -13.57 -0.72 -20.71
C ALA A 59 -14.23 -0.05 -21.94
N PRO A 60 -13.59 0.97 -22.56
CA PRO A 60 -12.29 1.57 -22.23
C PRO A 60 -12.37 2.51 -21.00
N PRO A 61 -11.27 2.68 -20.24
CA PRO A 61 -11.29 3.31 -18.91
C PRO A 61 -11.40 4.84 -18.93
N GLU A 62 -11.26 5.49 -20.07
CA GLU A 62 -11.12 6.95 -20.17
C GLU A 62 -12.31 7.69 -19.51
N ARG A 63 -13.52 7.20 -19.74
CA ARG A 63 -14.75 7.86 -19.24
C ARG A 63 -14.90 7.71 -17.73
N SER A 64 -14.58 6.53 -17.19
CA SER A 64 -14.59 6.32 -15.74
C SER A 64 -13.50 7.11 -15.04
N LEU A 65 -12.30 7.20 -15.61
CA LEU A 65 -11.21 8.01 -15.07
C LEU A 65 -11.54 9.51 -15.06
N GLN A 66 -12.10 10.04 -16.16
CA GLN A 66 -12.57 11.42 -16.21
C GLN A 66 -13.66 11.70 -15.16
N THR A 67 -14.54 10.73 -14.93
CA THR A 67 -15.60 10.85 -13.90
C THR A 67 -14.98 10.86 -12.50
N ILE A 68 -14.00 10.00 -12.22
CA ILE A 68 -13.28 9.99 -10.94
C ILE A 68 -12.58 11.33 -10.70
N GLU A 69 -11.85 11.84 -11.70
CA GLU A 69 -11.17 13.14 -11.61
C GLU A 69 -12.17 14.28 -11.33
N ALA A 70 -13.29 14.32 -12.04
CA ALA A 70 -14.33 15.36 -11.88
C ALA A 70 -15.04 15.28 -10.50
N LEU A 71 -15.31 14.07 -10.00
CA LEU A 71 -15.87 13.86 -8.67
C LEU A 71 -14.93 14.35 -7.58
N LEU A 72 -13.63 14.02 -7.67
CA LEU A 72 -12.64 14.45 -6.71
C LEU A 72 -12.30 15.94 -6.79
N ASP A 73 -12.48 16.57 -7.96
CA ASP A 73 -12.38 18.01 -8.10
C ASP A 73 -13.56 18.74 -7.45
N SER A 74 -14.77 18.18 -7.57
CA SER A 74 -15.98 18.73 -6.96
C SER A 74 -16.06 18.48 -5.45
N LEU A 75 -15.62 17.30 -4.99
CA LEU A 75 -15.68 16.85 -3.60
C LEU A 75 -14.30 16.33 -3.14
N PRO A 76 -13.30 17.21 -2.94
CA PRO A 76 -11.92 16.81 -2.66
C PRO A 76 -11.73 16.10 -1.32
N GLU A 77 -12.66 16.27 -0.38
CA GLU A 77 -12.63 15.62 0.93
C GLU A 77 -13.39 14.30 0.98
N THR A 78 -14.20 13.98 -0.04
CA THR A 78 -14.95 12.73 -0.09
C THR A 78 -14.09 11.63 -0.72
N PRO A 79 -13.75 10.58 0.03
CA PRO A 79 -12.96 9.49 -0.49
C PRO A 79 -13.71 8.69 -1.56
N LEU A 80 -12.94 8.20 -2.55
CA LEU A 80 -13.46 7.41 -3.65
C LEU A 80 -12.78 6.04 -3.68
N ILE A 81 -13.57 4.98 -3.74
CA ILE A 81 -13.16 3.60 -3.97
C ILE A 81 -13.50 3.25 -5.42
N ALA A 82 -12.52 2.82 -6.21
CA ALA A 82 -12.78 2.32 -7.54
C ALA A 82 -13.04 0.81 -7.53
N TYR A 83 -13.78 0.28 -8.50
CA TYR A 83 -13.93 -1.16 -8.68
C TYR A 83 -13.99 -1.57 -10.15
N GLY A 84 -13.69 -2.84 -10.44
CA GLY A 84 -13.76 -3.38 -11.80
C GLY A 84 -13.99 -4.88 -11.84
N TRP A 85 -14.48 -5.39 -12.99
CA TRP A 85 -14.71 -6.82 -13.24
C TRP A 85 -13.41 -7.57 -13.60
N GLN A 86 -12.45 -6.86 -14.13
CA GLN A 86 -11.12 -7.39 -14.44
C GLN A 86 -10.10 -6.45 -13.84
N ALA A 87 -9.31 -6.97 -12.92
CA ALA A 87 -8.19 -6.23 -12.36
C ALA A 87 -6.97 -6.46 -13.23
N ASP A 88 -6.87 -5.79 -14.39
CA ASP A 88 -5.55 -5.60 -14.93
C ASP A 88 -4.82 -4.50 -14.14
N HIS A 89 -3.51 -4.67 -13.93
CA HIS A 89 -2.70 -3.75 -13.14
C HIS A 89 -2.76 -2.32 -13.65
N GLU A 90 -2.94 -2.14 -14.95
CA GLU A 90 -2.96 -0.82 -15.56
C GLU A 90 -4.23 -0.06 -15.20
N THR A 91 -5.40 -0.72 -15.24
CA THR A 91 -6.68 -0.12 -14.83
C THR A 91 -6.68 0.24 -13.35
N MET A 92 -6.20 -0.66 -12.50
CA MET A 92 -6.06 -0.40 -11.06
C MET A 92 -5.12 0.77 -10.79
N ARG A 93 -3.92 0.77 -11.40
CA ARG A 93 -2.95 1.84 -11.28
C ARG A 93 -3.51 3.18 -11.75
N GLN A 94 -4.23 3.21 -12.87
CA GLN A 94 -4.85 4.43 -13.38
C GLN A 94 -5.92 4.97 -12.43
N ALA A 95 -6.76 4.10 -11.85
CA ALA A 95 -7.75 4.52 -10.86
C ALA A 95 -7.08 5.14 -9.61
N MET A 96 -6.02 4.50 -9.10
CA MET A 96 -5.26 5.03 -7.96
C MET A 96 -4.59 6.37 -8.28
N LEU A 97 -3.98 6.51 -9.46
CA LEU A 97 -3.37 7.77 -9.90
C LEU A 97 -4.40 8.87 -10.19
N ALA A 98 -5.63 8.50 -10.58
CA ALA A 98 -6.75 9.44 -10.69
C ALA A 98 -7.26 9.91 -9.32
N GLY A 99 -6.80 9.27 -8.22
CA GLY A 99 -7.06 9.68 -6.84
C GLY A 99 -8.01 8.75 -6.06
N ALA A 100 -8.36 7.58 -6.61
CA ALA A 100 -9.07 6.56 -5.83
C ALA A 100 -8.22 6.14 -4.61
N ARG A 101 -8.90 5.90 -3.48
CA ARG A 101 -8.24 5.50 -2.22
C ARG A 101 -8.06 4.00 -2.11
N ASP A 102 -8.87 3.25 -2.81
CA ASP A 102 -8.81 1.79 -2.87
C ASP A 102 -9.36 1.30 -4.21
N PHE A 103 -9.07 0.03 -4.55
CA PHE A 103 -9.58 -0.64 -5.72
C PHE A 103 -10.10 -2.03 -5.37
N LEU A 104 -11.37 -2.30 -5.70
CA LEU A 104 -12.01 -3.57 -5.45
C LEU A 104 -12.26 -4.34 -6.75
N VAL A 105 -12.19 -5.66 -6.69
CA VAL A 105 -12.43 -6.53 -7.85
C VAL A 105 -13.70 -7.32 -7.65
N MET A 106 -14.59 -7.24 -8.63
CA MET A 106 -15.85 -7.98 -8.64
C MET A 106 -15.61 -9.50 -8.85
N PRO A 107 -16.42 -10.36 -8.24
CA PRO A 107 -17.50 -10.07 -7.30
C PRO A 107 -16.97 -9.63 -5.93
N ILE A 108 -17.62 -8.65 -5.31
CA ILE A 108 -17.24 -8.11 -3.99
C ILE A 108 -18.25 -8.64 -2.96
N ASP A 109 -17.75 -9.31 -1.93
CA ASP A 109 -18.57 -9.67 -0.77
C ASP A 109 -18.74 -8.51 0.22
N ALA A 110 -19.73 -8.63 1.12
CA ALA A 110 -20.09 -7.57 2.06
C ALA A 110 -18.96 -7.25 3.06
N ASP A 111 -18.20 -8.25 3.51
CA ASP A 111 -17.14 -8.08 4.50
C ASP A 111 -15.95 -7.31 3.88
N ARG A 112 -15.57 -7.66 2.66
CA ARG A 112 -14.51 -6.98 1.93
C ARG A 112 -14.88 -5.53 1.60
N LEU A 113 -16.12 -5.31 1.15
CA LEU A 113 -16.62 -3.96 0.88
C LEU A 113 -16.65 -3.12 2.16
N GLY A 114 -17.21 -3.66 3.24
CA GLY A 114 -17.28 -2.99 4.52
C GLY A 114 -15.91 -2.64 5.09
N GLY A 115 -14.97 -3.57 5.02
CA GLY A 115 -13.58 -3.34 5.44
C GLY A 115 -12.90 -2.21 4.65
N SER A 116 -13.10 -2.16 3.33
CA SER A 116 -12.55 -1.09 2.48
C SER A 116 -13.17 0.27 2.82
N ILE A 117 -14.51 0.36 2.95
CA ILE A 117 -15.21 1.60 3.31
C ILE A 117 -14.72 2.13 4.65
N LEU A 118 -14.67 1.29 5.70
CA LEU A 118 -14.22 1.72 7.03
C LEU A 118 -12.76 2.18 7.02
N SER A 119 -11.88 1.44 6.36
CA SER A 119 -10.45 1.79 6.26
C SER A 119 -10.24 3.15 5.60
N VAL A 120 -10.99 3.42 4.53
CA VAL A 120 -10.89 4.68 3.77
C VAL A 120 -11.45 5.85 4.58
N LEU A 121 -12.60 5.69 5.25
CA LEU A 121 -13.19 6.70 6.12
C LEU A 121 -12.29 7.05 7.31
N GLU A 122 -11.73 6.05 7.98
CA GLU A 122 -10.77 6.26 9.08
C GLU A 122 -9.51 7.01 8.63
N SER A 123 -9.06 6.74 7.40
CA SER A 123 -7.90 7.44 6.81
C SER A 123 -8.20 8.92 6.55
N GLU A 124 -9.37 9.23 5.97
CA GLU A 124 -9.75 10.63 5.68
C GLU A 124 -10.08 11.42 6.95
N GLU A 125 -10.74 10.81 7.93
CA GLU A 125 -10.98 11.48 9.22
C GLU A 125 -9.66 11.82 9.92
N ARG A 126 -8.67 10.92 9.89
CA ARG A 126 -7.32 11.19 10.39
C ARG A 126 -6.65 12.36 9.69
N LYS A 127 -6.77 12.45 8.36
CA LYS A 127 -6.24 13.54 7.55
C LYS A 127 -6.93 14.87 7.90
N ARG A 128 -8.24 14.87 8.03
CA ARG A 128 -9.03 16.05 8.40
C ARG A 128 -8.67 16.60 9.78
N LEU A 129 -8.54 15.72 10.76
CA LEU A 129 -8.14 16.11 12.13
C LEU A 129 -6.73 16.73 12.18
N ARG A 130 -5.80 16.25 11.34
CA ARG A 130 -4.46 16.85 11.18
C ARG A 130 -4.53 18.26 10.62
N LEU A 131 -5.30 18.46 9.54
CA LEU A 131 -5.44 19.76 8.88
C LEU A 131 -6.15 20.80 9.76
N ALA A 132 -7.05 20.37 10.64
CA ALA A 132 -7.76 21.23 11.58
C ALA A 132 -6.93 21.71 12.78
N GLY A 133 -5.68 21.27 12.92
CA GLY A 133 -4.81 21.67 14.05
C GLY A 133 -5.31 21.21 15.44
N GLN A 134 -6.29 20.31 15.50
CA GLN A 134 -6.93 19.86 16.75
C GLN A 134 -6.15 18.75 17.46
N THR A 135 -4.83 18.67 17.25
CA THR A 135 -3.98 17.61 17.80
C THR A 135 -3.42 17.97 19.17
N LYS A 136 -4.27 18.09 20.21
CA LYS A 136 -3.76 18.19 21.60
C LYS A 136 -4.41 17.29 22.65
N ALA A 137 -5.28 16.34 22.29
CA ALA A 137 -5.77 15.34 23.24
C ALA A 137 -6.18 14.06 22.51
N MET A 138 -5.44 12.97 22.66
CA MET A 138 -5.58 11.67 22.01
C MET A 138 -5.60 11.80 20.45
N GLY A 139 -4.47 12.21 19.88
CA GLY A 139 -4.29 12.45 18.46
C GLY A 139 -4.51 11.20 17.62
N PRO A 140 -5.01 11.36 16.38
CA PRO A 140 -5.13 10.28 15.42
C PRO A 140 -3.76 9.64 15.22
N ARG A 141 -3.70 8.32 15.32
CA ARG A 141 -2.48 7.57 15.03
C ARG A 141 -2.08 7.78 13.57
N GLY A 142 -0.79 7.97 13.30
CA GLY A 142 -0.24 7.97 11.94
C GLY A 142 -0.62 6.70 11.18
N LEU A 143 -0.55 6.75 9.85
CA LEU A 143 -0.74 5.58 9.01
C LEU A 143 0.37 4.55 9.30
N VAL A 144 0.01 3.37 9.80
CA VAL A 144 0.96 2.26 9.99
C VAL A 144 0.89 1.32 8.79
N VAL A 145 2.01 1.18 8.10
CA VAL A 145 2.18 0.33 6.92
C VAL A 145 3.17 -0.77 7.24
N ALA A 146 2.73 -2.02 7.36
CA ALA A 146 3.63 -3.15 7.40
C ALA A 146 4.07 -3.53 5.99
N VAL A 147 5.37 -3.76 5.82
CA VAL A 147 5.94 -4.38 4.62
C VAL A 147 6.27 -5.81 4.96
N PHE A 148 5.46 -6.75 4.49
CA PHE A 148 5.56 -8.17 4.79
C PHE A 148 5.68 -9.00 3.51
N GLY A 149 6.26 -10.17 3.61
CA GLY A 149 6.31 -11.18 2.55
C GLY A 149 6.80 -12.48 3.13
N ALA A 150 6.13 -13.58 2.79
CA ALA A 150 6.31 -14.89 3.41
C ALA A 150 7.65 -15.58 3.08
N LYS A 151 8.55 -14.89 2.38
CA LYS A 151 9.87 -15.42 1.98
C LYS A 151 10.96 -14.39 2.13
N GLY A 152 12.16 -14.82 2.46
CA GLY A 152 13.37 -13.99 2.41
C GLY A 152 13.76 -13.64 0.96
N GLY A 153 14.35 -12.45 0.75
CA GLY A 153 14.87 -12.04 -0.56
C GLY A 153 13.83 -11.53 -1.57
N VAL A 154 12.55 -11.44 -1.23
CA VAL A 154 11.51 -10.88 -2.12
C VAL A 154 11.58 -9.36 -2.25
N GLY A 155 12.47 -8.68 -1.50
CA GLY A 155 12.69 -7.24 -1.57
C GLY A 155 11.87 -6.41 -0.60
N LYS A 156 11.44 -6.96 0.54
CA LYS A 156 10.72 -6.21 1.60
C LYS A 156 11.47 -4.94 1.99
N THR A 157 12.68 -5.08 2.51
CA THR A 157 13.54 -3.97 2.95
C THR A 157 13.83 -2.98 1.82
N THR A 158 14.02 -3.46 0.58
CA THR A 158 14.20 -2.61 -0.60
C THR A 158 12.97 -1.74 -0.87
N VAL A 159 11.77 -2.32 -0.80
CA VAL A 159 10.51 -1.57 -0.95
C VAL A 159 10.32 -0.62 0.22
N ALA A 160 10.53 -1.06 1.46
CA ALA A 160 10.34 -0.24 2.65
C ALA A 160 11.25 1.00 2.67
N THR A 161 12.55 0.83 2.38
CA THR A 161 13.53 1.94 2.35
C THR A 161 13.23 2.94 1.24
N ASN A 162 12.99 2.47 0.02
CA ASN A 162 12.68 3.36 -1.11
C ASN A 162 11.33 4.07 -0.94
N LEU A 163 10.30 3.37 -0.43
CA LEU A 163 9.00 3.97 -0.13
C LEU A 163 9.12 5.04 0.98
N GLY A 164 9.85 4.74 2.06
CA GLY A 164 10.09 5.69 3.15
C GLY A 164 10.78 6.96 2.66
N VAL A 165 11.82 6.80 1.85
CA VAL A 165 12.53 7.92 1.22
C VAL A 165 11.61 8.72 0.31
N ALA A 166 10.84 8.05 -0.56
CA ALA A 166 9.91 8.72 -1.48
C ALA A 166 8.84 9.54 -0.74
N LEU A 167 8.26 9.00 0.33
CA LEU A 167 7.27 9.69 1.14
C LEU A 167 7.86 10.91 1.86
N SER A 168 9.09 10.81 2.34
CA SER A 168 9.77 11.92 3.05
C SER A 168 10.23 13.00 2.09
N SER A 169 11.01 12.66 1.05
CA SER A 169 11.66 13.65 0.19
C SER A 169 10.71 14.26 -0.84
N GLU A 170 9.82 13.46 -1.46
CA GLU A 170 8.96 13.94 -2.53
C GLU A 170 7.62 14.51 -2.02
N LEU A 171 7.09 13.95 -0.93
CA LEU A 171 5.77 14.32 -0.41
C LEU A 171 5.85 15.12 0.90
N GLY A 172 7.05 15.34 1.44
CA GLY A 172 7.25 16.13 2.67
C GLY A 172 6.53 15.56 3.89
N GLN A 173 6.28 14.25 3.91
CA GLN A 173 5.63 13.57 5.03
C GLN A 173 6.59 13.39 6.19
N SER A 174 6.09 13.47 7.43
CA SER A 174 6.83 13.02 8.61
C SER A 174 6.77 11.50 8.69
N VAL A 175 7.82 10.82 8.18
CA VAL A 175 7.87 9.36 8.05
C VAL A 175 8.92 8.78 8.99
N VAL A 176 8.57 7.66 9.65
CA VAL A 176 9.54 6.80 10.31
C VAL A 176 9.50 5.40 9.71
N LEU A 177 10.68 4.88 9.36
CA LEU A 177 10.90 3.49 8.98
C LEU A 177 11.44 2.73 10.19
N VAL A 178 10.78 1.64 10.53
CA VAL A 178 11.14 0.77 11.65
C VAL A 178 11.67 -0.54 11.11
N ASP A 179 12.88 -0.91 11.50
CA ASP A 179 13.45 -2.22 11.22
C ASP A 179 12.98 -3.20 12.29
N ALA A 180 11.98 -3.99 11.96
CA ALA A 180 11.41 -5.05 12.81
C ALA A 180 11.72 -6.47 12.28
N ASP A 181 12.74 -6.62 11.43
CA ASP A 181 13.24 -7.94 11.05
C ASP A 181 14.04 -8.53 12.21
N ALA A 182 13.41 -9.45 12.96
CA ALA A 182 14.00 -10.12 14.11
C ALA A 182 15.14 -11.12 13.74
N GLY A 183 15.37 -11.34 12.45
CA GLY A 183 16.47 -12.17 11.95
C GLY A 183 17.73 -11.33 11.70
N PHE A 184 17.74 -10.64 10.59
CA PHE A 184 18.87 -9.84 10.12
C PHE A 184 18.34 -8.52 9.52
N GLY A 185 18.27 -7.48 10.35
CA GLY A 185 17.81 -6.17 9.91
C GLY A 185 18.83 -5.46 9.02
N ASP A 186 18.45 -5.12 7.79
CA ASP A 186 19.32 -4.52 6.79
C ASP A 186 19.04 -3.03 6.53
N VAL A 187 18.02 -2.46 7.18
CA VAL A 187 17.56 -1.07 6.93
C VAL A 187 18.71 -0.07 7.13
N ALA A 188 19.47 -0.19 8.23
CA ALA A 188 20.57 0.71 8.52
C ALA A 188 21.66 0.66 7.44
N GLY A 189 22.01 -0.54 6.95
CA GLY A 189 23.00 -0.74 5.89
C GLY A 189 22.50 -0.18 4.54
N MET A 190 21.24 -0.40 4.19
CA MET A 190 20.63 0.08 2.94
C MET A 190 20.46 1.60 2.87
N LEU A 191 20.61 2.30 4.01
CA LEU A 191 20.49 3.76 4.12
C LEU A 191 21.82 4.42 4.56
N ASP A 192 22.91 3.66 4.64
CA ASP A 192 24.21 4.10 5.17
C ASP A 192 24.08 4.85 6.52
N LEU A 193 23.27 4.30 7.44
CA LEU A 193 23.01 4.88 8.75
C LEU A 193 23.76 4.18 9.85
N LYS A 194 24.18 4.96 10.84
CA LYS A 194 24.70 4.47 12.12
C LYS A 194 23.79 4.96 13.23
N SER A 195 23.44 4.09 14.14
CA SER A 195 22.67 4.43 15.34
C SER A 195 23.24 3.68 16.53
N ASP A 196 23.31 4.38 17.66
CA ASP A 196 23.72 3.82 18.94
C ASP A 196 22.56 3.17 19.69
N ARG A 197 21.32 3.56 19.34
CA ARG A 197 20.07 3.01 19.89
C ARG A 197 19.29 2.29 18.81
N THR A 198 18.59 1.25 19.22
CA THR A 198 17.86 0.35 18.34
C THR A 198 16.38 0.28 18.72
N ILE A 199 15.59 -0.41 17.90
CA ILE A 199 14.17 -0.71 18.22
C ILE A 199 14.07 -1.40 19.57
N VAL A 200 14.98 -2.31 19.94
CA VAL A 200 14.93 -3.03 21.21
C VAL A 200 15.09 -2.06 22.40
N ASP A 201 15.94 -1.05 22.30
CA ASP A 201 16.11 -0.02 23.30
C ASP A 201 14.82 0.83 23.42
N LEU A 202 14.25 1.24 22.28
CA LEU A 202 12.97 1.97 22.26
C LEU A 202 11.86 1.15 22.94
N LEU A 203 11.77 -0.15 22.62
CA LEU A 203 10.72 -1.02 23.17
C LEU A 203 10.91 -1.30 24.67
N ARG A 204 12.16 -1.37 25.14
CA ARG A 204 12.46 -1.50 26.58
C ARG A 204 12.00 -0.26 27.34
N ASP A 205 12.32 0.91 26.80
CA ASP A 205 12.10 2.20 27.47
C ASP A 205 10.73 2.81 27.14
N ALA A 206 9.86 2.13 26.37
CA ALA A 206 8.61 2.65 25.80
C ALA A 206 7.58 3.16 26.84
N ASP A 207 7.68 2.73 28.11
CA ASP A 207 6.83 3.22 29.20
C ASP A 207 7.27 4.58 29.74
N GLU A 208 8.55 4.93 29.56
CA GLU A 208 9.19 6.12 30.12
C GLU A 208 9.38 7.23 29.05
N ILE A 209 9.14 6.90 27.77
CA ILE A 209 9.31 7.85 26.67
C ILE A 209 8.16 8.85 26.66
N GLU A 210 8.48 10.14 26.93
CA GLU A 210 7.58 11.26 26.85
C GLU A 210 8.13 12.36 25.94
N GLY A 211 7.23 13.00 25.17
CA GLY A 211 7.56 14.18 24.34
C GLY A 211 8.70 13.95 23.37
N ASP A 212 9.72 14.82 23.43
CA ASP A 212 10.86 14.83 22.51
C ASP A 212 11.92 13.76 22.81
N SER A 213 11.80 13.01 23.91
CA SER A 213 12.75 11.94 24.25
C SER A 213 12.78 10.81 23.22
N LEU A 214 11.70 10.63 22.44
CA LEU A 214 11.62 9.71 21.32
C LEU A 214 12.68 9.98 20.22
N ASP A 215 13.05 11.24 20.02
CA ASP A 215 14.03 11.62 19.00
C ASP A 215 15.43 11.00 19.25
N SER A 216 15.74 10.61 20.49
CA SER A 216 16.99 9.93 20.82
C SER A 216 17.10 8.48 20.32
N TYR A 217 15.99 7.87 19.92
CA TYR A 217 15.92 6.50 19.36
C TYR A 217 15.84 6.50 17.82
N VAL A 218 15.86 7.67 17.21
CA VAL A 218 15.60 7.85 15.78
C VAL A 218 16.86 8.39 15.09
N ALA A 219 17.39 7.65 14.13
CA ALA A 219 18.39 8.15 13.21
C ALA A 219 17.73 8.97 12.08
N ARG A 220 18.42 9.97 11.56
CA ARG A 220 17.94 10.84 10.47
C ARG A 220 18.72 10.56 9.19
N HIS A 221 18.01 10.16 8.14
CA HIS A 221 18.59 10.04 6.80
C HIS A 221 18.58 11.38 6.07
N SER A 222 19.48 11.59 5.10
CA SER A 222 19.62 12.83 4.32
C SER A 222 18.34 13.22 3.54
N SER A 223 17.46 12.27 3.24
CA SER A 223 16.15 12.50 2.62
C SER A 223 15.09 13.11 3.56
N GLY A 224 15.39 13.27 4.85
CA GLY A 224 14.41 13.62 5.87
C GLY A 224 13.69 12.41 6.50
N LEU A 225 13.92 11.19 6.00
CA LEU A 225 13.37 9.97 6.58
C LEU A 225 13.96 9.75 7.98
N SER A 226 13.08 9.48 8.94
CA SER A 226 13.45 9.02 10.27
C SER A 226 13.54 7.50 10.28
N VAL A 227 14.49 6.93 11.02
CA VAL A 227 14.72 5.49 11.04
C VAL A 227 14.95 4.99 12.47
N VAL A 228 14.20 3.98 12.87
CA VAL A 228 14.47 3.19 14.08
C VAL A 228 15.12 1.89 13.61
N THR A 229 16.42 1.75 13.89
CA THR A 229 17.24 0.65 13.38
C THR A 229 17.03 -0.64 14.16
N GLY A 230 17.21 -1.78 13.52
CA GLY A 230 17.31 -3.09 14.16
C GLY A 230 18.59 -3.26 14.99
N PRO A 231 18.60 -4.18 15.97
CA PRO A 231 19.82 -4.51 16.72
C PRO A 231 20.78 -5.30 15.83
N ARG A 232 22.09 -5.11 16.03
CA ARG A 232 23.14 -5.91 15.35
C ARG A 232 23.15 -7.37 15.80
N ASP A 233 22.77 -7.60 17.07
CA ASP A 233 22.65 -8.94 17.63
C ASP A 233 21.19 -9.38 17.61
N SER A 234 20.88 -10.37 16.78
CA SER A 234 19.52 -10.94 16.67
C SER A 234 19.01 -11.56 17.99
N LEU A 235 19.93 -11.93 18.91
CA LEU A 235 19.53 -12.44 20.23
C LEU A 235 18.82 -11.40 21.08
N ALA A 236 19.04 -10.11 20.82
CA ALA A 236 18.35 -9.03 21.52
C ALA A 236 16.81 -9.10 21.33
N TRP A 237 16.35 -9.61 20.20
CA TRP A 237 14.92 -9.80 19.93
C TRP A 237 14.23 -10.82 20.84
N ARG A 238 15.02 -11.75 21.43
CA ARG A 238 14.46 -12.76 22.37
C ARG A 238 13.87 -12.14 23.64
N THR A 239 14.24 -10.92 23.95
CA THR A 239 13.74 -10.18 25.12
C THR A 239 12.48 -9.38 24.82
N VAL A 240 12.06 -9.30 23.55
CA VAL A 240 10.95 -8.48 23.10
C VAL A 240 9.66 -9.29 23.10
N ALA A 241 8.72 -8.89 23.95
CA ALA A 241 7.36 -9.41 23.90
C ALA A 241 6.54 -8.71 22.79
N PRO A 242 5.61 -9.42 22.13
CA PRO A 242 4.75 -8.84 21.09
C PRO A 242 4.01 -7.57 21.52
N GLU A 243 3.55 -7.52 22.77
CA GLU A 243 2.86 -6.37 23.35
C GLU A 243 3.76 -5.12 23.43
N ARG A 244 5.05 -5.31 23.68
CA ARG A 244 6.03 -4.21 23.65
C ARG A 244 6.18 -3.64 22.24
N LEU A 245 6.22 -4.52 21.24
CA LEU A 245 6.29 -4.09 19.83
C LEU A 245 5.03 -3.32 19.42
N ARG A 246 3.81 -3.79 19.77
CA ARG A 246 2.56 -3.05 19.55
C ARG A 246 2.62 -1.65 20.18
N LYS A 247 3.09 -1.58 21.43
CA LYS A 247 3.20 -0.30 22.15
C LYS A 247 4.19 0.65 21.47
N GLY A 248 5.36 0.17 21.04
CA GLY A 248 6.36 0.96 20.33
C GLY A 248 5.83 1.50 19.00
N ILE A 249 5.17 0.66 18.20
CA ILE A 249 4.52 1.08 16.95
C ILE A 249 3.46 2.15 17.23
N ALA A 250 2.61 1.94 18.24
CA ALA A 250 1.58 2.91 18.63
C ALA A 250 2.17 4.24 19.12
N LEU A 251 3.32 4.22 19.80
CA LEU A 251 4.06 5.42 20.23
C LEU A 251 4.57 6.20 19.01
N LEU A 252 5.23 5.51 18.08
CA LEU A 252 5.70 6.12 16.83
C LEU A 252 4.55 6.68 16.00
N ALA A 253 3.42 5.98 15.93
CA ALA A 253 2.25 6.44 15.18
C ALA A 253 1.57 7.68 15.80
N LYS A 254 1.86 8.06 17.04
CA LYS A 254 1.43 9.35 17.62
C LYS A 254 2.30 10.52 17.16
N ARG A 255 3.56 10.26 16.78
CA ARG A 255 4.56 11.29 16.48
C ARG A 255 4.76 11.51 14.98
N PHE A 256 4.60 10.47 14.16
CA PHE A 256 4.84 10.48 12.72
C PHE A 256 3.54 10.34 11.94
N ASP A 257 3.49 10.98 10.75
CA ASP A 257 2.35 10.87 9.83
C ASP A 257 2.24 9.47 9.24
N THR A 258 3.39 8.83 8.98
CA THR A 258 3.48 7.48 8.45
C THR A 258 4.56 6.70 9.18
N VAL A 259 4.20 5.51 9.65
CA VAL A 259 5.12 4.51 10.21
C VAL A 259 5.19 3.35 9.23
N ILE A 260 6.35 3.13 8.63
CA ILE A 260 6.60 1.95 7.80
C ILE A 260 7.33 0.94 8.68
N VAL A 261 6.85 -0.29 8.74
CA VAL A 261 7.49 -1.36 9.51
C VAL A 261 7.97 -2.45 8.55
N ASP A 262 9.30 -2.57 8.42
CA ASP A 262 9.93 -3.66 7.69
C ASP A 262 9.96 -4.90 8.57
N THR A 263 9.49 -6.05 8.08
CA THR A 263 9.27 -7.25 8.89
C THR A 263 10.09 -8.45 8.41
N ALA A 264 10.29 -9.41 9.31
CA ALA A 264 10.82 -10.73 8.95
C ALA A 264 9.90 -11.46 7.95
N GLY A 265 10.47 -12.41 7.21
CA GLY A 265 9.74 -13.21 6.22
C GLY A 265 8.97 -14.40 6.80
N THR A 266 8.60 -14.37 8.07
CA THR A 266 7.91 -15.45 8.78
C THR A 266 6.72 -14.90 9.58
N LEU A 267 5.65 -15.68 9.69
CA LEU A 267 4.50 -15.38 10.57
C LEU A 267 4.85 -15.77 12.03
N SER A 268 5.77 -14.99 12.64
CA SER A 268 6.08 -15.08 14.07
C SER A 268 5.10 -14.23 14.90
N ASP A 269 5.13 -14.39 16.23
CA ASP A 269 4.34 -13.56 17.15
C ASP A 269 4.64 -12.05 16.98
N LEU A 270 5.90 -11.69 16.72
CA LEU A 270 6.30 -10.31 16.45
C LEU A 270 5.76 -9.80 15.11
N SER A 271 5.83 -10.62 14.06
CA SER A 271 5.24 -10.27 12.76
C SER A 271 3.72 -10.12 12.88
N MET A 272 3.05 -11.03 13.58
CA MET A 272 1.61 -10.94 13.82
C MET A 272 1.24 -9.68 14.61
N ALA A 273 2.00 -9.33 15.67
CA ALA A 273 1.81 -8.10 16.40
C ALA A 273 1.93 -6.85 15.50
N THR A 274 2.89 -6.86 14.58
CA THR A 274 3.05 -5.78 13.58
C THR A 274 1.86 -5.72 12.62
N LEU A 275 1.42 -6.85 12.08
CA LEU A 275 0.30 -6.90 11.16
C LEU A 275 -1.00 -6.41 11.83
N GLU A 276 -1.26 -6.80 13.08
CA GLU A 276 -2.43 -6.40 13.85
C GLU A 276 -2.49 -4.88 14.10
N GLU A 277 -1.35 -4.24 14.40
CA GLU A 277 -1.24 -2.79 14.59
C GLU A 277 -1.29 -2.00 13.27
N SER A 278 -1.16 -2.67 12.12
CA SER A 278 -1.05 -2.01 10.82
C SER A 278 -2.43 -1.66 10.23
N ASN A 279 -2.53 -0.47 9.67
CA ASN A 279 -3.70 -0.05 8.88
C ASN A 279 -3.66 -0.66 7.47
N LEU A 280 -2.45 -0.91 6.97
CA LEU A 280 -2.18 -1.42 5.63
C LEU A 280 -1.01 -2.42 5.70
N VAL A 281 -1.15 -3.52 4.99
CA VAL A 281 -0.07 -4.50 4.79
C VAL A 281 0.26 -4.53 3.31
N LEU A 282 1.46 -4.06 2.94
CA LEU A 282 2.03 -4.28 1.62
C LEU A 282 2.64 -5.68 1.61
N TRP A 283 1.91 -6.62 1.04
CA TRP A 283 2.33 -8.02 0.95
C TRP A 283 3.19 -8.23 -0.28
N ILE A 284 4.50 -8.38 -0.08
CA ILE A 284 5.46 -8.52 -1.17
C ILE A 284 5.62 -10.01 -1.53
N THR A 285 5.48 -10.33 -2.80
CA THR A 285 5.87 -11.62 -3.38
C THR A 285 6.72 -11.38 -4.62
N SER A 286 7.45 -12.39 -5.04
CA SER A 286 8.21 -12.39 -6.29
C SER A 286 7.66 -13.43 -7.27
N SER A 287 8.13 -13.39 -8.53
CA SER A 287 7.60 -14.23 -9.60
C SER A 287 8.13 -15.68 -9.62
N ASP A 288 8.80 -16.12 -8.54
CA ASP A 288 9.26 -17.51 -8.38
C ASP A 288 8.23 -18.40 -7.65
N PHE A 289 8.28 -19.70 -7.96
CA PHE A 289 7.34 -20.69 -7.41
C PHE A 289 7.34 -20.72 -5.88
N ALA A 290 8.51 -20.68 -5.24
CA ALA A 290 8.60 -20.80 -3.78
C ALA A 290 7.98 -19.58 -3.08
N SER A 291 8.21 -18.37 -3.58
CA SER A 291 7.60 -17.15 -3.05
C SER A 291 6.08 -17.14 -3.18
N ILE A 292 5.57 -17.65 -4.32
CA ILE A 292 4.14 -17.78 -4.57
C ILE A 292 3.51 -18.80 -3.61
N ASN A 293 4.16 -19.96 -3.45
CA ASN A 293 3.68 -21.04 -2.58
C ASN A 293 3.69 -20.62 -1.11
N ASP A 294 4.77 -19.99 -0.64
CA ASP A 294 4.88 -19.49 0.73
C ASP A 294 3.85 -18.39 1.00
N SER A 295 3.60 -17.49 0.03
CA SER A 295 2.54 -16.49 0.12
C SER A 295 1.14 -17.13 0.18
N LEU A 296 0.88 -18.18 -0.59
CA LEU A 296 -0.39 -18.90 -0.55
C LEU A 296 -0.66 -19.48 0.84
N HIS A 297 0.30 -20.19 1.41
CA HIS A 297 0.18 -20.80 2.74
C HIS A 297 0.02 -19.75 3.84
N ALA A 298 0.80 -18.69 3.80
CA ALA A 298 0.74 -17.64 4.80
C ALA A 298 -0.58 -16.83 4.74
N LEU A 299 -1.09 -16.53 3.54
CA LEU A 299 -2.40 -15.88 3.38
C LEU A 299 -3.54 -16.77 3.86
N GLU A 300 -3.46 -18.09 3.61
CA GLU A 300 -4.43 -19.05 4.14
C GLU A 300 -4.41 -19.11 5.67
N THR A 301 -3.21 -19.09 6.29
CA THR A 301 -3.05 -19.04 7.74
C THR A 301 -3.70 -17.75 8.31
N LEU A 302 -3.47 -16.59 7.70
CA LEU A 302 -4.09 -15.33 8.14
C LEU A 302 -5.61 -15.39 8.03
N ARG A 303 -6.15 -16.03 6.99
CA ARG A 303 -7.60 -16.23 6.83
C ARG A 303 -8.17 -17.10 7.94
N GLN A 304 -7.49 -18.21 8.29
CA GLN A 304 -7.89 -19.07 9.42
C GLN A 304 -7.86 -18.34 10.77
N LEU A 305 -6.94 -17.38 10.92
CA LEU A 305 -6.85 -16.50 12.08
C LEU A 305 -7.84 -15.32 12.02
N SER A 306 -8.73 -15.30 11.02
CA SER A 306 -9.70 -14.21 10.81
C SER A 306 -9.06 -12.82 10.67
N TYR A 307 -7.84 -12.75 10.13
CA TYR A 307 -7.18 -11.47 9.87
C TYR A 307 -7.94 -10.67 8.80
N PRO A 308 -8.17 -9.34 8.98
CA PRO A 308 -8.93 -8.53 8.05
C PRO A 308 -8.28 -8.48 6.66
N GLU A 309 -8.83 -9.22 5.70
CA GLU A 309 -8.28 -9.31 4.32
C GLU A 309 -8.22 -7.95 3.60
N GLY A 310 -9.13 -7.03 3.95
CA GLY A 310 -9.17 -5.68 3.40
C GLY A 310 -7.93 -4.84 3.70
N ARG A 311 -7.14 -5.19 4.72
CA ARG A 311 -5.87 -4.51 5.03
C ARG A 311 -4.70 -4.96 4.16
N ILE A 312 -4.80 -6.10 3.46
CA ILE A 312 -3.70 -6.68 2.69
C ILE A 312 -3.76 -6.17 1.25
N ARG A 313 -2.66 -5.59 0.76
CA ARG A 313 -2.42 -5.19 -0.62
C ARG A 313 -1.29 -6.02 -1.19
N LEU A 314 -1.62 -6.92 -2.09
CA LEU A 314 -0.63 -7.81 -2.71
C LEU A 314 0.24 -7.02 -3.70
N MET A 315 1.56 -7.11 -3.54
CA MET A 315 2.53 -6.50 -4.45
C MET A 315 3.40 -7.56 -5.10
N LEU A 316 3.60 -7.44 -6.39
CA LEU A 316 4.65 -8.17 -7.10
C LEU A 316 5.89 -7.30 -7.19
N ASN A 317 6.99 -7.75 -6.60
CA ASN A 317 8.32 -7.22 -6.85
C ASN A 317 9.01 -8.18 -7.81
N ASP A 318 9.18 -7.76 -9.08
CA ASP A 318 9.77 -8.63 -10.10
C ASP A 318 11.31 -8.61 -9.94
N VAL A 319 11.81 -9.59 -9.19
CA VAL A 319 13.26 -9.74 -8.93
C VAL A 319 13.97 -10.58 -9.97
N TYR A 320 13.23 -11.18 -10.92
CA TYR A 320 13.73 -12.05 -11.97
C TYR A 320 13.58 -11.39 -13.35
N PHE A 321 14.65 -11.38 -14.11
CA PHE A 321 14.60 -10.96 -15.51
C PHE A 321 14.14 -12.15 -16.36
N ASP A 322 12.93 -12.06 -16.94
CA ASP A 322 12.35 -12.95 -17.97
C ASP A 322 12.04 -14.42 -17.59
N ASP A 323 12.47 -14.92 -16.41
CA ASP A 323 12.29 -16.33 -16.01
C ASP A 323 11.13 -16.56 -15.02
N GLY A 324 10.37 -15.52 -14.68
CA GLY A 324 9.33 -15.58 -13.65
C GLY A 324 7.98 -16.10 -14.13
N VAL A 325 7.16 -16.53 -13.18
CA VAL A 325 5.74 -16.87 -13.43
C VAL A 325 4.98 -15.59 -13.82
N ARG A 326 4.14 -15.67 -14.84
CA ARG A 326 3.34 -14.51 -15.29
C ARG A 326 2.45 -13.98 -14.18
N PRO A 327 2.35 -12.64 -13.99
CA PRO A 327 1.53 -12.03 -12.94
C PRO A 327 0.10 -12.57 -12.87
N THR A 328 -0.58 -12.74 -14.01
CA THR A 328 -1.95 -13.27 -14.07
C THR A 328 -2.09 -14.70 -13.54
N LYS A 329 -1.06 -15.54 -13.71
CA LYS A 329 -1.05 -16.89 -13.13
C LYS A 329 -0.84 -16.85 -11.61
N ILE A 330 -0.05 -15.89 -11.14
CA ILE A 330 0.18 -15.69 -9.70
C ILE A 330 -1.11 -15.21 -9.04
N GLU A 331 -1.82 -14.24 -9.64
CA GLU A 331 -3.12 -13.77 -9.16
C GLU A 331 -4.16 -14.88 -9.07
N GLN A 332 -4.20 -15.75 -10.10
CA GLN A 332 -5.08 -16.94 -10.10
C GLN A 332 -4.73 -17.91 -8.97
N ALA A 333 -3.43 -18.17 -8.74
CA ALA A 333 -2.97 -19.05 -7.68
C ALA A 333 -3.28 -18.51 -6.29
N LEU A 334 -3.02 -17.21 -6.07
CA LEU A 334 -3.27 -16.54 -4.80
C LEU A 334 -4.73 -16.10 -4.61
N ARG A 335 -5.58 -16.29 -5.64
CA ARG A 335 -7.01 -15.86 -5.68
C ARG A 335 -7.17 -14.38 -5.28
N ARG A 336 -6.18 -13.54 -5.65
CA ARG A 336 -6.13 -12.14 -5.27
C ARG A 336 -5.39 -11.34 -6.36
N PRO A 337 -5.93 -10.20 -6.81
CA PRO A 337 -5.23 -9.33 -7.75
C PRO A 337 -4.05 -8.65 -7.07
N PHE A 338 -3.04 -8.31 -7.86
CA PHE A 338 -1.98 -7.42 -7.40
C PHE A 338 -2.49 -5.98 -7.31
N PHE A 339 -2.28 -5.37 -6.17
CA PHE A 339 -2.47 -3.94 -5.96
C PHE A 339 -1.38 -3.13 -6.66
N TRP A 340 -0.14 -3.63 -6.65
CA TRP A 340 1.00 -2.94 -7.25
C TRP A 340 2.00 -3.91 -7.85
N LEU A 341 2.75 -3.41 -8.86
CA LEU A 341 3.83 -4.16 -9.50
C LEU A 341 5.08 -3.27 -9.58
N VAL A 342 6.18 -3.74 -9.00
CA VAL A 342 7.51 -3.17 -9.18
C VAL A 342 8.20 -3.97 -10.27
N PRO A 343 8.52 -3.36 -11.43
CA PRO A 343 9.17 -4.08 -12.53
C PRO A 343 10.61 -4.46 -12.16
N TYR A 344 11.14 -5.49 -12.83
CA TYR A 344 12.55 -5.82 -12.69
C TYR A 344 13.43 -4.61 -12.94
N ASP A 345 14.26 -4.30 -11.97
CA ASP A 345 15.27 -3.25 -12.08
C ASP A 345 16.53 -3.67 -11.31
N ARG A 346 17.60 -3.96 -12.05
CA ARG A 346 18.89 -4.37 -11.45
C ARG A 346 19.43 -3.31 -10.49
N GLN A 347 19.16 -2.03 -10.75
CA GLN A 347 19.66 -0.94 -9.93
C GLN A 347 19.00 -0.88 -8.55
N LEU A 348 17.76 -1.36 -8.40
CA LEU A 348 17.12 -1.48 -7.07
C LEU A 348 17.96 -2.35 -6.11
N ARG A 349 18.50 -3.46 -6.62
CA ARG A 349 19.36 -4.34 -5.82
C ARG A 349 20.73 -3.73 -5.55
N LEU A 350 21.31 -3.07 -6.53
CA LEU A 350 22.62 -2.42 -6.39
C LEU A 350 22.55 -1.23 -5.42
N GLY A 351 21.56 -0.37 -5.54
CA GLY A 351 21.37 0.78 -4.65
C GLY A 351 21.28 0.40 -3.17
N GLY A 352 20.61 -0.72 -2.85
CA GLY A 352 20.58 -1.25 -1.49
C GLY A 352 21.93 -1.73 -0.98
N GLN A 353 22.83 -2.24 -1.86
CA GLN A 353 24.19 -2.65 -1.49
C GLN A 353 25.12 -1.45 -1.31
N GLU A 354 24.85 -0.34 -1.97
CA GLU A 354 25.63 0.90 -1.91
C GLU A 354 25.14 1.87 -0.84
N GLY A 355 24.11 1.51 -0.07
CA GLY A 355 23.49 2.40 0.93
C GLY A 355 22.74 3.59 0.32
N GLN A 356 22.39 3.51 -0.96
CA GLN A 356 21.75 4.59 -1.72
C GLN A 356 20.41 4.14 -2.31
N PRO A 357 19.26 4.51 -1.70
CA PRO A 357 17.96 4.22 -2.24
C PRO A 357 17.77 4.72 -3.67
N LEU A 358 17.29 3.86 -4.55
CA LEU A 358 17.22 4.14 -6.00
C LEU A 358 16.31 5.33 -6.32
N VAL A 359 15.27 5.56 -5.53
CA VAL A 359 14.39 6.73 -5.68
C VAL A 359 15.11 8.07 -5.54
N MET A 360 16.28 8.09 -4.87
CA MET A 360 17.17 9.26 -4.81
C MET A 360 18.26 9.24 -5.89
N SER A 361 18.96 8.10 -6.01
CA SER A 361 20.16 8.01 -6.88
C SER A 361 19.79 7.97 -8.37
N ASN A 362 18.67 7.34 -8.74
CA ASN A 362 18.16 7.33 -10.11
C ASN A 362 16.61 7.29 -10.14
N PRO A 363 15.93 8.42 -9.88
CA PRO A 363 14.46 8.48 -9.82
C PRO A 363 13.78 8.20 -11.18
N THR A 364 14.55 8.18 -12.27
CA THR A 364 14.03 7.92 -13.61
C THR A 364 14.02 6.45 -14.00
N SER A 365 14.65 5.57 -13.23
CA SER A 365 14.65 4.13 -13.51
C SER A 365 13.23 3.53 -13.35
N PRO A 366 12.94 2.42 -14.03
CA PRO A 366 11.61 1.81 -13.98
C PRO A 366 11.15 1.43 -12.56
N GLY A 367 12.06 0.85 -11.77
CA GLY A 367 11.79 0.44 -10.39
C GLY A 367 11.58 1.63 -9.47
N ALA A 368 12.43 2.66 -9.57
CA ALA A 368 12.28 3.89 -8.77
C ALA A 368 10.98 4.61 -9.08
N ARG A 369 10.63 4.78 -10.38
CA ARG A 369 9.36 5.40 -10.78
C ARG A 369 8.15 4.66 -10.22
N SER A 370 8.17 3.32 -10.28
CA SER A 370 7.09 2.52 -9.72
C SER A 370 6.92 2.77 -8.22
N LEU A 371 8.01 2.89 -7.45
CA LEU A 371 7.97 3.15 -6.00
C LEU A 371 7.58 4.59 -5.67
N LEU A 372 7.99 5.58 -6.48
CA LEU A 372 7.52 6.97 -6.38
C LEU A 372 6.01 7.07 -6.67
N ASP A 373 5.53 6.42 -7.73
CA ASP A 373 4.10 6.35 -8.05
C ASP A 373 3.30 5.66 -6.92
N LEU A 374 3.84 4.61 -6.30
CA LEU A 374 3.25 3.96 -5.13
C LEU A 374 3.12 4.93 -3.95
N ALA A 375 4.17 5.71 -3.66
CA ALA A 375 4.13 6.71 -2.59
C ALA A 375 3.01 7.74 -2.85
N HIS A 376 2.89 8.24 -4.07
CA HIS A 376 1.81 9.15 -4.46
C HIS A 376 0.41 8.50 -4.32
N ALA A 377 0.26 7.24 -4.75
CA ALA A 377 -0.99 6.50 -4.65
C ALA A 377 -1.43 6.30 -3.20
N LEU A 378 -0.52 5.93 -2.30
CA LEU A 378 -0.80 5.74 -0.87
C LEU A 378 -1.27 7.04 -0.18
N MET A 379 -0.76 8.20 -0.61
CA MET A 379 -1.15 9.51 -0.07
C MET A 379 -2.33 10.16 -0.80
N GLY A 380 -2.85 9.52 -1.85
CA GLY A 380 -3.94 10.06 -2.67
C GLY A 380 -3.58 11.33 -3.44
N ASN A 381 -2.29 11.57 -3.69
CA ASN A 381 -1.78 12.75 -4.39
C ASN A 381 -1.55 12.51 -5.90
N GLY A 382 -2.28 11.57 -6.53
CA GLY A 382 -2.09 11.14 -7.92
C GLY A 382 -2.20 12.24 -9.00
N ARG A 383 -2.39 13.51 -8.62
CA ARG A 383 -2.73 14.62 -9.54
C ARG A 383 -1.61 15.20 -10.39
N LYS A 384 -0.33 14.88 -10.18
CA LYS A 384 0.77 15.62 -10.86
C LYS A 384 1.47 14.91 -12.03
N GLN A 385 1.08 13.70 -12.44
CA GLN A 385 1.83 12.97 -13.47
C GLN A 385 1.02 12.49 -14.68
N SER A 386 0.26 13.36 -15.34
CA SER A 386 -0.34 13.06 -16.66
C SER A 386 0.68 12.80 -17.78
N ALA A 387 1.94 13.23 -17.61
CA ALA A 387 3.00 13.08 -18.61
C ALA A 387 3.62 11.66 -18.68
N ASN A 388 3.47 10.82 -17.65
CA ASN A 388 4.09 9.48 -17.61
C ASN A 388 3.20 8.34 -18.15
N ARG A 389 1.93 8.62 -18.48
CA ARG A 389 0.99 7.63 -19.05
C ARG A 389 1.54 6.94 -20.32
N SER A 390 2.30 7.67 -21.15
CA SER A 390 2.84 7.11 -22.40
C SER A 390 4.05 6.20 -22.17
N PHE A 391 4.82 6.43 -21.11
CA PHE A 391 6.04 5.65 -20.83
C PHE A 391 5.69 4.27 -20.26
N PHE A 392 4.77 4.18 -19.27
CA PHE A 392 4.36 2.90 -18.70
C PHE A 392 3.57 2.05 -19.71
N ARG A 393 2.72 2.68 -20.52
CA ARG A 393 2.05 1.97 -21.64
C ARG A 393 3.05 1.41 -22.65
N ARG A 394 4.17 2.12 -22.92
CA ARG A 394 5.28 1.63 -23.73
C ARG A 394 6.08 0.54 -23.00
N LEU A 395 6.33 0.68 -21.71
CA LEU A 395 7.07 -0.28 -20.90
C LEU A 395 6.30 -1.60 -20.76
N MET A 396 5.01 -1.54 -20.40
CA MET A 396 4.15 -2.73 -20.32
C MET A 396 3.81 -3.31 -21.69
N GLY A 397 3.72 -2.47 -22.73
CA GLY A 397 3.61 -2.91 -24.11
C GLY A 397 4.88 -3.61 -24.61
N ARG A 398 6.07 -3.12 -24.27
CA ARG A 398 7.36 -3.79 -24.53
C ARG A 398 7.49 -5.08 -23.71
N TYR A 399 7.18 -5.04 -22.43
CA TYR A 399 7.17 -6.21 -21.53
C TYR A 399 6.21 -7.31 -22.04
N ARG A 400 5.05 -6.93 -22.63
CA ARG A 400 4.14 -7.87 -23.30
C ARG A 400 4.64 -8.31 -24.68
N ALA A 401 5.24 -7.42 -25.47
CA ALA A 401 5.71 -7.71 -26.84
C ALA A 401 6.99 -8.53 -26.84
N GLU A 402 7.94 -8.25 -25.95
CA GLU A 402 9.20 -8.97 -25.83
C GLU A 402 8.97 -10.39 -25.27
N ARG A 403 8.04 -10.57 -24.32
CA ARG A 403 7.61 -11.91 -23.87
C ARG A 403 6.79 -12.69 -24.91
N GLY A 404 6.09 -12.00 -25.82
CA GLY A 404 5.40 -12.62 -26.95
C GLY A 404 6.36 -13.10 -28.05
N ALA A 405 7.41 -12.34 -28.32
CA ALA A 405 8.40 -12.67 -29.33
C ALA A 405 9.32 -13.82 -28.94
N SER A 406 9.72 -13.92 -27.65
CA SER A 406 10.53 -15.04 -27.15
C SER A 406 9.77 -16.38 -27.17
N ALA A 407 8.45 -16.36 -26.95
CA ALA A 407 7.63 -17.57 -27.02
C ALA A 407 7.53 -18.15 -28.45
N VAL A 408 7.42 -17.27 -29.45
CA VAL A 408 7.36 -17.67 -30.88
C VAL A 408 8.72 -18.17 -31.39
N ALA A 409 9.84 -17.62 -30.87
CA ALA A 409 11.18 -18.06 -31.24
C ALA A 409 11.56 -19.45 -30.60
N ALA A 410 10.93 -19.83 -29.51
CA ALA A 410 11.15 -21.13 -28.88
C ALA A 410 10.34 -22.27 -29.55
N GLU A 411 9.17 -21.97 -30.12
CA GLU A 411 8.36 -22.94 -30.86
C GLU A 411 8.88 -23.20 -32.31
N GLY A 412 9.64 -22.28 -32.88
CA GLY A 412 10.23 -22.43 -34.23
C GLY A 412 11.55 -23.20 -34.31
N ARG A 413 12.04 -23.79 -33.17
CA ARG A 413 13.27 -24.60 -33.08
C ARG A 413 13.04 -26.05 -32.59
N ARG A 414 11.85 -26.57 -32.77
CA ARG A 414 11.57 -28.02 -32.62
C ARG A 414 11.25 -28.66 -33.97
#